data_ad4c49a5096c54edce20ac9d2f5ea12a
#
_entry.id   ad4c49a5096c54edce20ac9d2f5ea12a
#
_cell.length_a   1.000
_cell.length_b   1.000
_cell.length_c   1.000
_cell.angle_alpha   90.00
_cell.angle_beta   90.00
_cell.angle_gamma   90.00
#
_symmetry.space_group_name_H-M   'P 1'
#
loop_
_entity.id
_entity.type
_entity.pdbx_description
1 polymer ?
#
loop_
_entity_poly.entity_id
_entity_poly.type
_entity_poly.pdbx_seq_one_letter_code
_entity_poly.pdbx_strand_id
1 'polypeptide(L)'
;MGADLVGHELSQLMLLFISAVLGWWIAKNVGLFGASILGPLILAAIFSLSGFLNNRPPAEIIWAAQYFIAIGIGVKYVGISAIEIRRDIVAGLGFSLLLLFLTTLVLAIVLMLNLAAPVEAILSFAPGGQGELVVLAIIVGADLTFVVAHHLLRIFFVILGAPIITSLLPLKYKK
;
A
#
# COMPACT_ATOMS: atom_id res chain seq x y z
N MET A 1 -5.41 13.61 -34.18
CA MET A 1 -6.11 13.20 -32.96
C MET A 1 -5.43 12.03 -32.20
N GLY A 2 -4.83 11.03 -32.85
CA GLY A 2 -4.12 9.94 -32.18
C GLY A 2 -2.74 10.30 -31.62
N ALA A 3 -2.00 11.19 -32.27
CA ALA A 3 -0.65 11.58 -31.85
C ALA A 3 -0.65 12.40 -30.53
N ASP A 4 -1.67 13.22 -30.34
CA ASP A 4 -1.80 14.05 -29.13
C ASP A 4 -2.18 13.23 -27.90
N LEU A 5 -2.96 12.18 -28.06
CA LEU A 5 -3.33 11.26 -26.97
C LEU A 5 -2.11 10.45 -26.51
N VAL A 6 -1.31 9.92 -27.43
CA VAL A 6 -0.09 9.18 -27.10
C VAL A 6 0.93 10.09 -26.43
N GLY A 7 1.10 11.32 -26.89
CA GLY A 7 1.99 12.30 -26.27
C GLY A 7 1.57 12.67 -24.85
N HIS A 8 0.26 12.81 -24.62
CA HIS A 8 -0.27 13.09 -23.29
C HIS A 8 -0.09 11.93 -22.33
N GLU A 9 -0.32 10.69 -22.76
CA GLU A 9 -0.07 9.50 -21.95
C GLU A 9 1.41 9.34 -21.60
N LEU A 10 2.31 9.56 -22.57
CA LEU A 10 3.75 9.49 -22.33
C LEU A 10 4.21 10.54 -21.31
N SER A 11 3.71 11.77 -21.40
CA SER A 11 4.04 12.83 -20.42
C SER A 11 3.59 12.47 -19.00
N GLN A 12 2.40 11.88 -18.84
CA GLN A 12 1.90 11.43 -17.54
C GLN A 12 2.75 10.28 -16.96
N LEU A 13 3.19 9.35 -17.80
CA LEU A 13 4.10 8.28 -17.38
C LEU A 13 5.48 8.81 -16.97
N MET A 14 6.01 9.78 -17.73
CA MET A 14 7.26 10.45 -17.36
C MET A 14 7.14 11.18 -16.02
N LEU A 15 6.03 11.87 -15.76
CA LEU A 15 5.79 12.53 -14.48
C LEU A 15 5.68 11.53 -13.33
N LEU A 16 5.02 10.39 -13.54
CA LEU A 16 4.99 9.30 -12.55
C LEU A 16 6.39 8.77 -12.26
N PHE A 17 7.20 8.52 -13.30
CA PHE A 17 8.58 8.07 -13.15
C PHE A 17 9.44 9.10 -12.42
N ILE A 18 9.33 10.37 -12.80
CA ILE A 18 10.02 11.49 -12.14
C ILE A 18 9.59 11.56 -10.65
N SER A 19 8.30 11.47 -10.37
CA SER A 19 7.79 11.48 -8.99
C SER A 19 8.34 10.30 -8.18
N ALA A 20 8.49 9.14 -8.79
CA ALA A 20 9.05 7.95 -8.14
C ALA A 20 10.53 8.15 -7.79
N VAL A 21 11.33 8.56 -8.76
CA VAL A 21 12.79 8.72 -8.58
C VAL A 21 13.13 9.90 -7.67
N LEU A 22 12.56 11.07 -7.97
CA LEU A 22 12.83 12.28 -7.16
C LEU A 22 12.25 12.15 -5.75
N GLY A 23 11.05 11.61 -5.62
CA GLY A 23 10.43 11.39 -4.32
C GLY A 23 11.26 10.46 -3.45
N TRP A 24 11.71 9.34 -4.00
CA TRP A 24 12.64 8.43 -3.32
C TRP A 24 13.95 9.12 -2.94
N TRP A 25 14.57 9.84 -3.87
CA TRP A 25 15.85 10.52 -3.64
C TRP A 25 15.75 11.58 -2.55
N ILE A 26 14.73 12.44 -2.60
CA ILE A 26 14.49 13.48 -1.58
C ILE A 26 14.26 12.84 -0.22
N ALA A 27 13.35 11.87 -0.13
CA ALA A 27 12.99 11.21 1.13
C ALA A 27 14.20 10.46 1.74
N LYS A 28 15.05 9.86 0.91
CA LYS A 28 16.29 9.21 1.34
C LYS A 28 17.29 10.22 1.91
N ASN A 29 17.47 11.37 1.26
CA ASN A 29 18.40 12.40 1.72
C ASN A 29 17.96 13.09 3.02
N VAL A 30 16.65 13.19 3.24
CA VAL A 30 16.07 13.68 4.50
C VAL A 30 16.13 12.62 5.61
N GLY A 31 16.48 11.37 5.28
CA GLY A 31 16.53 10.28 6.25
C GLY A 31 15.15 9.74 6.64
N LEU A 32 14.14 9.93 5.77
CA LEU A 32 12.79 9.45 6.04
C LEU A 32 12.75 7.92 6.07
N PHE A 33 12.25 7.35 7.17
CA PHE A 33 12.03 5.91 7.23
C PHE A 33 10.95 5.51 6.20
N GLY A 34 11.21 4.42 5.46
CA GLY A 34 10.33 4.03 4.36
C GLY A 34 10.40 4.95 3.13
N ALA A 35 11.52 5.65 2.93
CA ALA A 35 11.76 6.57 1.82
C ALA A 35 11.39 6.02 0.44
N SER A 36 11.57 4.70 0.21
CA SER A 36 11.24 4.03 -1.05
C SER A 36 9.73 3.95 -1.35
N ILE A 37 8.90 4.11 -0.33
CA ILE A 37 7.44 4.08 -0.46
C ILE A 37 6.86 5.47 -0.25
N LEU A 38 7.20 6.11 0.89
CA LEU A 38 6.61 7.41 1.26
C LEU A 38 7.06 8.54 0.34
N GLY A 39 8.32 8.54 -0.10
CA GLY A 39 8.84 9.57 -0.98
C GLY A 39 8.08 9.69 -2.30
N PRO A 40 8.03 8.61 -3.11
CA PRO A 40 7.22 8.57 -4.32
C PRO A 40 5.75 8.88 -4.10
N LEU A 41 5.14 8.34 -3.04
CA LEU A 41 3.74 8.54 -2.72
C LEU A 41 3.42 10.02 -2.44
N ILE A 42 4.22 10.69 -1.63
CA ILE A 42 4.04 12.11 -1.28
C ILE A 42 4.20 12.97 -2.53
N LEU A 43 5.26 12.74 -3.33
CA LEU A 43 5.51 13.57 -4.50
C LEU A 43 4.47 13.35 -5.61
N ALA A 44 4.03 12.10 -5.83
CA ALA A 44 2.93 11.80 -6.75
C ALA A 44 1.61 12.43 -6.28
N ALA A 45 1.33 12.43 -4.98
CA ALA A 45 0.15 13.10 -4.42
C ALA A 45 0.21 14.62 -4.65
N ILE A 46 1.36 15.26 -4.43
CA ILE A 46 1.55 16.70 -4.71
C ILE A 46 1.30 17.00 -6.19
N PHE A 47 1.85 16.21 -7.11
CA PHE A 47 1.64 16.40 -8.55
C PHE A 47 0.18 16.17 -8.95
N SER A 48 -0.50 15.21 -8.34
CA SER A 48 -1.92 14.96 -8.59
C SER A 48 -2.81 16.11 -8.07
N LEU A 49 -2.57 16.57 -6.85
CA LEU A 49 -3.31 17.70 -6.26
C LEU A 49 -3.06 19.02 -6.98
N SER A 50 -1.86 19.20 -7.57
CA SER A 50 -1.52 20.37 -8.39
C SER A 50 -2.06 20.29 -9.82
N GLY A 51 -2.74 19.21 -10.20
CA GLY A 51 -3.32 19.03 -11.53
C GLY A 51 -2.32 18.62 -12.61
N PHE A 52 -1.05 18.36 -12.28
CA PHE A 52 -0.05 17.88 -13.23
C PHE A 52 -0.22 16.40 -13.57
N LEU A 53 -0.69 15.60 -12.61
CA LEU A 53 -0.88 14.16 -12.74
C LEU A 53 -2.38 13.84 -12.67
N ASN A 54 -2.99 13.59 -13.81
CA ASN A 54 -4.44 13.39 -13.93
C ASN A 54 -4.84 11.97 -14.37
N ASN A 55 -3.89 11.23 -14.95
CA ASN A 55 -4.16 9.90 -15.50
C ASN A 55 -3.66 8.80 -14.58
N ARG A 56 -4.41 7.70 -14.53
CA ARG A 56 -3.97 6.46 -13.88
C ARG A 56 -2.91 5.78 -14.75
N PRO A 57 -1.90 5.12 -14.15
CA PRO A 57 -0.97 4.32 -14.92
C PRO A 57 -1.72 3.19 -15.64
N PRO A 58 -1.31 2.82 -16.88
CA PRO A 58 -1.84 1.67 -17.59
C PRO A 58 -1.77 0.39 -16.76
N ALA A 59 -2.76 -0.49 -16.92
CA ALA A 59 -2.84 -1.74 -16.17
C ALA A 59 -1.60 -2.63 -16.38
N GLU A 60 -1.03 -2.59 -17.57
CA GLU A 60 0.17 -3.36 -17.95
C GLU A 60 1.39 -2.98 -17.09
N ILE A 61 1.55 -1.70 -16.80
CA ILE A 61 2.64 -1.21 -15.93
C ILE A 61 2.40 -1.66 -14.49
N ILE A 62 1.15 -1.63 -14.02
CA ILE A 62 0.79 -2.11 -12.70
C ILE A 62 1.08 -3.61 -12.58
N TRP A 63 0.68 -4.41 -13.58
CA TRP A 63 0.96 -5.85 -13.60
C TRP A 63 2.45 -6.15 -13.67
N ALA A 64 3.21 -5.41 -14.49
CA ALA A 64 4.65 -5.56 -14.54
C ALA A 64 5.30 -5.28 -13.16
N ALA A 65 4.89 -4.22 -12.49
CA ALA A 65 5.39 -3.91 -11.15
C ALA A 65 5.06 -5.01 -10.13
N GLN A 66 3.84 -5.54 -10.14
CA GLN A 66 3.44 -6.66 -9.28
C GLN A 66 4.23 -7.93 -9.58
N TYR A 67 4.53 -8.20 -10.85
CA TYR A 67 5.36 -9.33 -11.26
C TYR A 67 6.77 -9.23 -10.66
N PHE A 68 7.42 -8.07 -10.73
CA PHE A 68 8.74 -7.87 -10.11
C PHE A 68 8.70 -8.00 -8.58
N ILE A 69 7.65 -7.51 -7.94
CA ILE A 69 7.45 -7.69 -6.49
C ILE A 69 7.32 -9.18 -6.17
N ALA A 70 6.52 -9.92 -6.92
CA ALA A 70 6.32 -11.36 -6.72
C ALA A 70 7.61 -12.16 -6.88
N ILE A 71 8.44 -11.85 -7.90
CA ILE A 71 9.76 -12.45 -8.07
C ILE A 71 10.65 -12.14 -6.85
N GLY A 72 10.69 -10.88 -6.40
CA GLY A 72 11.49 -10.46 -5.26
C GLY A 72 11.09 -11.19 -3.96
N ILE A 73 9.81 -11.51 -3.80
CA ILE A 73 9.32 -12.34 -2.70
C ILE A 73 9.75 -13.80 -2.91
N GLY A 74 9.54 -14.35 -4.11
CA GLY A 74 9.85 -15.74 -4.44
C GLY A 74 11.34 -16.09 -4.24
N VAL A 75 12.24 -15.19 -4.62
CA VAL A 75 13.69 -15.38 -4.45
C VAL A 75 14.08 -15.57 -2.97
N LYS A 76 13.33 -15.01 -2.02
CA LYS A 76 13.60 -15.21 -0.58
C LYS A 76 13.36 -16.65 -0.12
N TYR A 77 12.61 -17.43 -0.89
CA TYR A 77 12.32 -18.83 -0.60
C TYR A 77 13.27 -19.81 -1.29
N VAL A 78 14.27 -19.32 -2.03
CA VAL A 78 15.29 -20.18 -2.65
C VAL A 78 16.17 -20.81 -1.57
N GLY A 79 16.21 -22.14 -1.54
CA GLY A 79 17.00 -22.90 -0.55
C GLY A 79 16.35 -23.09 0.82
N ILE A 80 15.12 -22.64 1.00
CA ILE A 80 14.37 -22.85 2.24
C ILE A 80 13.83 -24.29 2.29
N SER A 81 13.94 -24.92 3.47
CA SER A 81 13.45 -26.28 3.68
C SER A 81 11.91 -26.35 3.78
N ALA A 82 11.33 -27.50 3.43
CA ALA A 82 9.87 -27.73 3.53
C ALA A 82 9.33 -27.51 4.97
N ILE A 83 10.17 -27.76 5.98
CA ILE A 83 9.81 -27.56 7.40
C ILE A 83 9.67 -26.06 7.70
N GLU A 84 10.58 -25.24 7.18
CA GLU A 84 10.53 -23.78 7.33
C GLU A 84 9.32 -23.21 6.60
N ILE A 85 9.04 -23.66 5.38
CA ILE A 85 7.84 -23.25 4.62
C ILE A 85 6.56 -23.59 5.41
N ARG A 86 6.47 -24.81 5.95
CA ARG A 86 5.30 -25.18 6.77
C ARG A 86 5.16 -24.29 8.00
N ARG A 87 6.26 -23.98 8.69
CA ARG A 87 6.26 -23.09 9.84
C ARG A 87 5.79 -21.68 9.45
N ASP A 88 6.26 -21.17 8.33
CA ASP A 88 5.90 -19.83 7.85
C ASP A 88 4.42 -19.78 7.41
N ILE A 89 3.89 -20.84 6.81
CA ILE A 89 2.47 -20.96 6.49
C ILE A 89 1.61 -20.95 7.75
N VAL A 90 1.97 -21.74 8.75
CA VAL A 90 1.23 -21.81 10.02
C VAL A 90 1.28 -20.45 10.75
N ALA A 91 2.45 -19.82 10.79
CA ALA A 91 2.62 -18.49 11.36
C ALA A 91 1.79 -17.43 10.60
N GLY A 92 1.81 -17.49 9.27
CA GLY A 92 1.03 -16.61 8.41
C GLY A 92 -0.48 -16.77 8.62
N LEU A 93 -0.97 -17.99 8.72
CA LEU A 93 -2.38 -18.27 9.03
C LEU A 93 -2.76 -17.72 10.43
N GLY A 94 -1.93 -17.98 11.44
CA GLY A 94 -2.16 -17.46 12.79
C GLY A 94 -2.20 -15.93 12.81
N PHE A 95 -1.27 -15.28 12.12
CA PHE A 95 -1.25 -13.82 11.99
C PHE A 95 -2.46 -13.28 11.24
N SER A 96 -2.88 -13.95 10.17
CA SER A 96 -4.08 -13.56 9.40
C SER A 96 -5.36 -13.66 10.24
N LEU A 97 -5.49 -14.70 11.06
CA LEU A 97 -6.62 -14.85 11.98
C LEU A 97 -6.60 -13.76 13.07
N LEU A 98 -5.43 -13.42 13.59
CA LEU A 98 -5.27 -12.31 14.54
C LEU A 98 -5.70 -10.98 13.90
N LEU A 99 -5.24 -10.69 12.68
CA LEU A 99 -5.64 -9.49 11.94
C LEU A 99 -7.15 -9.46 11.69
N LEU A 100 -7.74 -10.58 11.30
CA LEU A 100 -9.19 -10.69 11.09
C LEU A 100 -9.95 -10.38 12.39
N PHE A 101 -9.51 -10.95 13.51
CA PHE A 101 -10.10 -10.67 14.83
C PHE A 101 -10.01 -9.20 15.20
N LEU A 102 -8.83 -8.58 15.07
CA LEU A 102 -8.63 -7.16 15.36
C LEU A 102 -9.47 -6.27 14.44
N THR A 103 -9.53 -6.59 13.16
CA THR A 103 -10.36 -5.87 12.18
C THR A 103 -11.84 -5.96 12.56
N THR A 104 -12.31 -7.14 12.92
CA THR A 104 -13.72 -7.34 13.34
C THR A 104 -14.04 -6.51 14.59
N LEU A 105 -13.12 -6.44 15.54
CA LEU A 105 -13.27 -5.62 16.75
C LEU A 105 -13.38 -4.12 16.40
N VAL A 106 -12.46 -3.62 15.58
CA VAL A 106 -12.47 -2.21 15.14
C VAL A 106 -13.75 -1.91 14.34
N LEU A 107 -14.12 -2.82 13.43
CA LEU A 107 -15.32 -2.69 12.62
C LEU A 107 -16.58 -2.62 13.50
N ALA A 108 -16.68 -3.46 14.52
CA ALA A 108 -17.80 -3.43 15.46
C ALA A 108 -17.90 -2.07 16.17
N ILE A 109 -16.77 -1.51 16.62
CA ILE A 109 -16.73 -0.18 17.26
C ILE A 109 -17.18 0.91 16.28
N VAL A 110 -16.64 0.92 15.06
CA VAL A 110 -16.97 1.91 14.02
C VAL A 110 -18.46 1.89 13.69
N LEU A 111 -19.04 0.71 13.54
CA LEU A 111 -20.47 0.54 13.24
C LEU A 111 -21.36 0.89 14.44
N MET A 112 -20.98 0.50 15.65
CA MET A 112 -21.74 0.85 16.86
C MET A 112 -21.79 2.36 17.11
N LEU A 113 -20.71 3.06 16.76
CA LEU A 113 -20.61 4.52 16.89
C LEU A 113 -21.14 5.27 15.65
N ASN A 114 -21.65 4.55 14.63
CA ASN A 114 -22.14 5.12 13.36
C ASN A 114 -21.14 6.06 12.69
N LEU A 115 -19.84 5.74 12.75
CA LEU A 115 -18.77 6.56 12.17
C LEU A 115 -18.63 6.39 10.65
N ALA A 116 -19.09 5.28 10.10
CA ALA A 116 -19.08 5.00 8.66
C ALA A 116 -20.21 4.04 8.30
N ALA A 117 -20.63 4.05 7.04
CA ALA A 117 -21.57 3.05 6.54
C ALA A 117 -20.89 1.65 6.49
N PRO A 118 -21.66 0.56 6.59
CA PRO A 118 -21.08 -0.78 6.72
C PRO A 118 -20.12 -1.18 5.58
N VAL A 119 -20.45 -0.83 4.35
CA VAL A 119 -19.65 -1.18 3.16
C VAL A 119 -18.33 -0.44 3.19
N GLU A 120 -18.33 0.86 3.43
CA GLU A 120 -17.16 1.71 3.56
C GLU A 120 -16.26 1.25 4.71
N ALA A 121 -16.85 0.94 5.85
CA ALA A 121 -16.11 0.45 7.01
C ALA A 121 -15.40 -0.87 6.71
N ILE A 122 -16.10 -1.86 6.13
CA ILE A 122 -15.51 -3.14 5.77
C ILE A 122 -14.35 -2.94 4.80
N LEU A 123 -14.56 -2.19 3.72
CA LEU A 123 -13.54 -1.98 2.68
C LEU A 123 -12.33 -1.19 3.20
N SER A 124 -12.54 -0.24 4.12
CA SER A 124 -11.46 0.58 4.69
C SER A 124 -10.59 -0.17 5.70
N PHE A 125 -11.19 -1.04 6.52
CA PHE A 125 -10.49 -1.72 7.60
C PHE A 125 -10.10 -3.15 7.28
N ALA A 126 -10.59 -3.75 6.18
CA ALA A 126 -10.23 -5.11 5.79
C ALA A 126 -8.70 -5.29 5.64
N PRO A 127 -8.13 -6.36 6.21
CA PRO A 127 -6.75 -6.73 5.96
C PRO A 127 -6.65 -7.31 4.54
N GLY A 128 -5.90 -6.66 3.65
CA GLY A 128 -5.77 -7.14 2.26
C GLY A 128 -5.03 -6.18 1.36
N GLY A 129 -5.00 -6.52 0.08
CA GLY A 129 -4.42 -5.69 -0.97
C GLY A 129 -5.24 -4.44 -1.19
N GLN A 130 -4.59 -3.29 -1.16
CA GLN A 130 -5.28 -2.01 -1.32
C GLN A 130 -5.92 -1.86 -2.69
N GLY A 131 -5.21 -2.32 -3.75
CA GLY A 131 -5.70 -2.22 -5.12
C GLY A 131 -7.01 -2.96 -5.32
N GLU A 132 -7.11 -4.16 -4.78
CA GLU A 132 -8.29 -5.01 -4.88
C GLU A 132 -9.48 -4.40 -4.12
N LEU A 133 -9.24 -3.87 -2.92
CA LEU A 133 -10.28 -3.23 -2.11
C LEU A 133 -10.78 -1.93 -2.73
N VAL A 134 -9.89 -1.15 -3.37
CA VAL A 134 -10.27 0.05 -4.14
C VAL A 134 -11.12 -0.32 -5.36
N VAL A 135 -10.74 -1.37 -6.11
CA VAL A 135 -11.56 -1.86 -7.23
C VAL A 135 -12.93 -2.32 -6.74
N LEU A 136 -12.97 -3.05 -5.63
CA LEU A 136 -14.23 -3.49 -5.04
C LEU A 136 -15.09 -2.30 -4.58
N ALA A 137 -14.49 -1.26 -3.99
CA ALA A 137 -15.20 -0.04 -3.60
C ALA A 137 -15.88 0.64 -4.80
N ILE A 138 -15.20 0.67 -5.96
CA ILE A 138 -15.78 1.20 -7.20
C ILE A 138 -16.96 0.36 -7.66
N ILE A 139 -16.84 -0.97 -7.63
CA ILE A 139 -17.88 -1.90 -8.10
C ILE A 139 -19.15 -1.80 -7.25
N VAL A 140 -19.01 -1.70 -5.92
CA VAL A 140 -20.15 -1.64 -5.01
C VAL A 140 -20.69 -0.21 -4.79
N GLY A 141 -20.07 0.81 -5.41
CA GLY A 141 -20.48 2.21 -5.30
C GLY A 141 -20.22 2.84 -3.92
N ALA A 142 -19.22 2.35 -3.19
CA ALA A 142 -18.80 2.92 -1.90
C ALA A 142 -18.06 4.25 -2.08
N ASP A 143 -18.00 5.07 -1.02
CA ASP A 143 -17.19 6.30 -1.02
C ASP A 143 -15.71 5.96 -1.18
N LEU A 144 -15.24 6.10 -2.42
CA LEU A 144 -13.87 5.82 -2.79
C LEU A 144 -12.87 6.69 -2.02
N THR A 145 -13.23 7.95 -1.76
CA THR A 145 -12.35 8.90 -1.05
C THR A 145 -12.14 8.44 0.39
N PHE A 146 -13.19 8.01 1.05
CA PHE A 146 -13.13 7.46 2.40
C PHE A 146 -12.25 6.21 2.45
N VAL A 147 -12.47 5.25 1.56
CA VAL A 147 -11.72 3.98 1.52
C VAL A 147 -10.24 4.23 1.26
N VAL A 148 -9.91 5.03 0.24
CA VAL A 148 -8.52 5.33 -0.13
C VAL A 148 -7.80 6.10 0.97
N ALA A 149 -8.45 7.11 1.58
CA ALA A 149 -7.85 7.88 2.66
C ALA A 149 -7.47 7.00 3.85
N HIS A 150 -8.32 6.05 4.24
CA HIS A 150 -8.02 5.11 5.33
C HIS A 150 -6.85 4.18 4.99
N HIS A 151 -6.77 3.69 3.75
CA HIS A 151 -5.65 2.87 3.30
C HIS A 151 -4.33 3.65 3.32
N LEU A 152 -4.33 4.89 2.86
CA LEU A 152 -3.15 5.76 2.89
C LEU A 152 -2.72 6.05 4.33
N LEU A 153 -3.64 6.44 5.20
CA LEU A 153 -3.36 6.68 6.62
C LEU A 153 -2.75 5.45 7.29
N ARG A 154 -3.28 4.25 7.00
CA ARG A 154 -2.73 2.99 7.51
C ARG A 154 -1.27 2.80 7.10
N ILE A 155 -0.92 3.06 5.84
CA ILE A 155 0.48 3.00 5.37
C ILE A 155 1.36 3.96 6.16
N PHE A 156 0.94 5.20 6.30
CA PHE A 156 1.69 6.21 7.06
C PHE A 156 1.91 5.75 8.51
N PHE A 157 0.85 5.31 9.20
CA PHE A 157 0.96 4.87 10.59
C PHE A 157 1.85 3.64 10.75
N VAL A 158 1.79 2.67 9.83
CA VAL A 158 2.64 1.49 9.88
C VAL A 158 4.10 1.84 9.62
N ILE A 159 4.38 2.61 8.58
CA ILE A 159 5.76 2.96 8.21
C ILE A 159 6.42 3.87 9.26
N LEU A 160 5.71 4.88 9.74
CA LEU A 160 6.27 5.79 10.74
C LEU A 160 6.23 5.22 12.16
N GLY A 161 5.25 4.39 12.46
CA GLY A 161 5.10 3.74 13.78
C GLY A 161 6.09 2.60 14.02
N ALA A 162 6.44 1.83 12.98
CA ALA A 162 7.33 0.69 13.12
C ALA A 162 8.69 1.04 13.77
N PRO A 163 9.44 2.07 13.35
CA PRO A 163 10.70 2.44 14.00
C PRO A 163 10.51 2.93 15.44
N ILE A 164 9.40 3.58 15.75
CA ILE A 164 9.10 4.02 17.11
C ILE A 164 8.90 2.81 18.01
N ILE A 165 8.08 1.85 17.58
CA ILE A 165 7.81 0.62 18.33
C ILE A 165 9.10 -0.20 18.51
N THR A 166 9.92 -0.34 17.47
CA THR A 166 11.17 -1.09 17.55
C THR A 166 12.20 -0.43 18.44
N SER A 167 12.18 0.89 18.57
CA SER A 167 13.05 1.62 19.51
C SER A 167 12.61 1.48 20.98
N LEU A 168 11.31 1.32 21.21
CA LEU A 168 10.74 1.13 22.56
C LEU A 168 10.84 -0.32 23.04
N LEU A 169 10.83 -1.28 22.13
CA LEU A 169 10.97 -2.70 22.44
C LEU A 169 12.42 -3.10 22.16
N PRO A 170 13.23 -3.47 23.20
CA PRO A 170 14.58 -3.97 23.00
C PRO A 170 14.52 -5.38 22.43
N LEU A 171 14.11 -5.49 21.17
CA LEU A 171 14.14 -6.75 20.43
C LEU A 171 15.61 -7.11 20.21
N LYS A 172 16.16 -8.01 21.04
CA LYS A 172 17.46 -8.64 20.78
C LYS A 172 17.35 -9.44 19.49
N TYR A 173 17.58 -8.79 18.36
CA TYR A 173 17.79 -9.50 17.10
C TYR A 173 19.12 -10.24 17.24
N LYS A 174 19.08 -11.54 17.50
CA LYS A 174 20.27 -12.40 17.35
C LYS A 174 20.61 -12.41 15.85
N LYS A 175 21.73 -11.78 15.51
CA LYS A 175 22.36 -11.92 14.19
C LYS A 175 22.76 -13.37 13.95
#